data_d1c441ba4d4fa49514838b77f7aec759
#
_entry.id   d1c441ba4d4fa49514838b77f7aec759
#
_cell.length_a   1.000
_cell.length_b   1.000
_cell.length_c   1.000
_cell.angle_alpha   90.00
_cell.angle_beta   90.00
_cell.angle_gamma   90.00
#
_symmetry.space_group_name_H-M   'P 1'
#
loop_
_entity.id
_entity.type
_entity.pdbx_description
1 polymer ?
#
loop_
_entity_poly.entity_id
_entity_poly.type
_entity_poly.pdbx_seq_one_letter_code
_entity_poly.pdbx_strand_id
1 'polypeptide(L)'
;AQESRGLGDVYKRQAYIMGLCLTYRVNLKLSLRQTVQALKEIHGIEISHTMVNNYAKTAAVIIRPFVDSYDYNPSNELAADETYIKIKGVKSYVWLIMDKISRSILGYQVSTSRDVGPCILTMRMAFDKFKEFPGKALKFIADGYSAYPLAAQQFKIEKDWDVFITQVIGLTNDDEVSKEYRPFKQLIERLNRTFKESYRITCGYGTEDGAIHSVSLWVAYYNFLRPHEKSGGKEPLNKVELLEGAGNMPGKWQLLIYLGQQAILKQQSEAAICS
;
A
#
# COMPACT_ATOMS: atom_id res chain seq x y z
N ALA A 1 22.76 24.32 -26.18
CA ALA A 1 22.32 24.82 -24.85
C ALA A 1 20.79 25.11 -24.77
N GLN A 2 20.19 25.51 -25.89
CA GLN A 2 18.74 25.81 -25.95
C GLN A 2 17.89 24.53 -26.08
N GLU A 3 18.36 23.54 -26.84
CA GLU A 3 17.70 22.24 -26.99
C GLU A 3 17.68 21.41 -25.67
N SER A 4 18.78 21.46 -24.90
CA SER A 4 18.83 20.76 -23.60
C SER A 4 17.91 21.36 -22.53
N ARG A 5 17.68 22.70 -22.58
CA ARG A 5 16.70 23.36 -21.71
C ARG A 5 15.27 22.98 -22.09
N GLY A 6 14.92 22.93 -23.38
CA GLY A 6 13.61 22.51 -23.85
C GLY A 6 13.27 21.06 -23.47
N LEU A 7 14.22 20.14 -23.59
CA LEU A 7 14.05 18.75 -23.22
C LEU A 7 13.83 18.59 -21.69
N GLY A 8 14.61 19.30 -20.87
CA GLY A 8 14.44 19.29 -19.42
C GLY A 8 13.07 19.82 -18.97
N ASP A 9 12.54 20.83 -19.65
CA ASP A 9 11.23 21.40 -19.34
C ASP A 9 10.08 20.46 -19.76
N VAL A 10 10.23 19.71 -20.85
CA VAL A 10 9.27 18.67 -21.28
C VAL A 10 9.23 17.54 -20.26
N TYR A 11 10.36 17.05 -19.79
CA TYR A 11 10.40 16.01 -18.76
C TYR A 11 9.78 16.46 -17.43
N LYS A 12 10.07 17.68 -16.99
CA LYS A 12 9.47 18.28 -15.80
C LYS A 12 7.94 18.39 -15.93
N ARG A 13 7.47 18.84 -17.10
CA ARG A 13 6.02 18.94 -17.37
C ARG A 13 5.36 17.58 -17.38
N GLN A 14 5.96 16.55 -17.99
CA GLN A 14 5.43 15.19 -18.02
C GLN A 14 5.35 14.59 -16.61
N ALA A 15 6.39 14.75 -15.79
CA ALA A 15 6.40 14.30 -14.40
C ALA A 15 5.31 14.99 -13.57
N TYR A 16 5.06 16.28 -13.79
CA TYR A 16 3.99 17.01 -13.12
C TYR A 16 2.60 16.51 -13.53
N ILE A 17 2.38 16.24 -14.83
CA ILE A 17 1.13 15.65 -15.32
C ILE A 17 0.89 14.27 -14.70
N MET A 18 1.94 13.46 -14.57
CA MET A 18 1.84 12.16 -13.87
C MET A 18 1.41 12.37 -12.41
N GLY A 19 2.00 13.32 -11.69
CA GLY A 19 1.62 13.68 -10.32
C GLY A 19 0.16 14.15 -10.21
N LEU A 20 -0.34 14.94 -11.16
CA LEU A 20 -1.74 15.33 -11.26
C LEU A 20 -2.65 14.11 -11.46
N CYS A 21 -2.30 13.21 -12.39
CA CYS A 21 -3.05 11.99 -12.63
C CYS A 21 -3.19 11.14 -11.36
N LEU A 22 -2.09 10.96 -10.61
CA LEU A 22 -2.08 10.21 -9.36
C LEU A 22 -2.92 10.90 -8.28
N THR A 23 -2.81 12.22 -8.17
CA THR A 23 -3.61 13.01 -7.24
C THR A 23 -5.10 12.82 -7.51
N TYR A 24 -5.54 12.97 -8.74
CA TYR A 24 -6.95 12.80 -9.10
C TYR A 24 -7.43 11.36 -8.92
N ARG A 25 -6.62 10.37 -9.35
CA ARG A 25 -6.98 8.95 -9.29
C ARG A 25 -6.97 8.38 -7.88
N VAL A 26 -5.90 8.61 -7.12
CA VAL A 26 -5.67 7.93 -5.84
C VAL A 26 -6.20 8.75 -4.68
N ASN A 27 -5.85 10.05 -4.61
CA ASN A 27 -6.28 10.89 -3.49
C ASN A 27 -7.75 11.28 -3.59
N LEU A 28 -8.17 11.78 -4.76
CA LEU A 28 -9.53 12.27 -4.98
C LEU A 28 -10.49 11.17 -5.48
N LYS A 29 -9.96 9.98 -5.72
CA LYS A 29 -10.75 8.79 -6.10
C LYS A 29 -11.57 8.99 -7.38
N LEU A 30 -11.08 9.76 -8.37
CA LEU A 30 -11.76 9.94 -9.64
C LEU A 30 -11.56 8.72 -10.56
N SER A 31 -12.56 8.41 -11.37
CA SER A 31 -12.42 7.42 -12.45
C SER A 31 -11.43 7.90 -13.51
N LEU A 32 -10.95 7.02 -14.39
CA LEU A 32 -10.05 7.40 -15.50
C LEU A 32 -10.67 8.51 -16.37
N ARG A 33 -11.96 8.40 -16.70
CA ARG A 33 -12.66 9.38 -17.52
C ARG A 33 -12.83 10.72 -16.81
N GLN A 34 -13.20 10.70 -15.53
CA GLN A 34 -13.29 11.92 -14.71
C GLN A 34 -11.92 12.58 -14.53
N THR A 35 -10.84 11.80 -14.42
CA THR A 35 -9.46 12.34 -14.35
C THR A 35 -9.10 13.07 -15.65
N VAL A 36 -9.38 12.48 -16.81
CA VAL A 36 -9.17 13.13 -18.12
C VAL A 36 -9.98 14.42 -18.21
N GLN A 37 -11.26 14.39 -17.82
CA GLN A 37 -12.12 15.56 -17.82
C GLN A 37 -11.58 16.67 -16.90
N ALA A 38 -11.19 16.34 -15.67
CA ALA A 38 -10.61 17.29 -14.74
C ALA A 38 -9.28 17.91 -15.25
N LEU A 39 -8.41 17.10 -15.88
CA LEU A 39 -7.19 17.59 -16.50
C LEU A 39 -7.47 18.58 -17.64
N LYS A 40 -8.47 18.30 -18.47
CA LYS A 40 -8.88 19.19 -19.55
C LYS A 40 -9.50 20.48 -19.05
N GLU A 41 -10.51 20.38 -18.16
CA GLU A 41 -11.31 21.54 -17.72
C GLU A 41 -10.55 22.45 -16.76
N ILE A 42 -9.72 21.90 -15.87
CA ILE A 42 -9.02 22.68 -14.85
C ILE A 42 -7.66 23.14 -15.31
N HIS A 43 -6.94 22.29 -16.05
CA HIS A 43 -5.54 22.53 -16.43
C HIS A 43 -5.30 22.73 -17.92
N GLY A 44 -6.32 22.59 -18.78
CA GLY A 44 -6.17 22.65 -20.22
C GLY A 44 -5.28 21.52 -20.79
N ILE A 45 -5.14 20.39 -20.07
CA ILE A 45 -4.30 19.27 -20.44
C ILE A 45 -5.16 18.21 -21.14
N GLU A 46 -4.87 17.94 -22.39
CA GLU A 46 -5.54 16.90 -23.19
C GLU A 46 -4.68 15.64 -23.21
N ILE A 47 -5.15 14.57 -22.57
CA ILE A 47 -4.54 13.24 -22.60
C ILE A 47 -5.64 12.17 -22.66
N SER A 48 -5.29 10.97 -23.13
CA SER A 48 -6.21 9.85 -23.16
C SER A 48 -6.35 9.16 -21.80
N HIS A 49 -7.48 8.51 -21.57
CA HIS A 49 -7.66 7.68 -20.36
C HIS A 49 -6.67 6.50 -20.30
N THR A 50 -6.20 6.01 -21.46
CA THR A 50 -5.15 5.01 -21.56
C THR A 50 -3.82 5.56 -21.03
N MET A 51 -3.48 6.81 -21.36
CA MET A 51 -2.27 7.45 -20.87
C MET A 51 -2.31 7.65 -19.34
N VAL A 52 -3.45 8.09 -18.80
CA VAL A 52 -3.65 8.18 -17.32
C VAL A 52 -3.42 6.84 -16.66
N ASN A 53 -3.96 5.75 -17.23
CA ASN A 53 -3.76 4.40 -16.72
C ASN A 53 -2.30 3.94 -16.81
N ASN A 54 -1.61 4.25 -17.91
CA ASN A 54 -0.19 3.91 -18.07
C ASN A 54 0.69 4.67 -17.06
N TYR A 55 0.41 5.94 -16.82
CA TYR A 55 1.10 6.72 -15.78
C TYR A 55 0.91 6.11 -14.39
N ALA A 56 -0.31 5.68 -14.05
CA ALA A 56 -0.56 5.02 -12.78
C ALA A 56 0.19 3.68 -12.66
N LYS A 57 0.21 2.85 -13.71
CA LYS A 57 0.98 1.60 -13.72
C LYS A 57 2.48 1.83 -13.56
N THR A 58 3.03 2.76 -14.34
CA THR A 58 4.46 3.11 -14.28
C THR A 58 4.84 3.61 -12.89
N ALA A 59 4.04 4.51 -12.31
CA ALA A 59 4.27 5.02 -10.96
C ALA A 59 4.21 3.90 -9.91
N ALA A 60 3.25 2.97 -10.02
CA ALA A 60 3.13 1.84 -9.09
C ALA A 60 4.40 0.97 -9.08
N VAL A 61 4.92 0.63 -10.26
CA VAL A 61 6.15 -0.17 -10.41
C VAL A 61 7.35 0.55 -9.82
N ILE A 62 7.49 1.84 -10.07
CA ILE A 62 8.62 2.63 -9.60
C ILE A 62 8.57 2.87 -8.09
N ILE A 63 7.39 3.18 -7.52
CA ILE A 63 7.24 3.54 -6.10
C ILE A 63 7.33 2.31 -5.20
N ARG A 64 6.88 1.15 -5.66
CA ARG A 64 6.79 -0.08 -4.84
C ARG A 64 8.10 -0.44 -4.14
N PRO A 65 9.28 -0.45 -4.77
CA PRO A 65 10.55 -0.76 -4.10
C PRO A 65 10.85 0.15 -2.90
N PHE A 66 10.52 1.45 -2.99
CA PHE A 66 10.65 2.36 -1.85
C PHE A 66 9.69 1.97 -0.71
N VAL A 67 8.42 1.73 -1.00
CA VAL A 67 7.41 1.31 0.00
C VAL A 67 7.83 -0.01 0.66
N ASP A 68 8.34 -0.95 -0.14
CA ASP A 68 8.70 -2.28 0.33
C ASP A 68 10.01 -2.28 1.14
N SER A 69 10.94 -1.35 0.91
CA SER A 69 12.23 -1.24 1.62
C SER A 69 12.27 -0.17 2.71
N TYR A 70 11.18 0.59 2.92
CA TYR A 70 11.14 1.64 3.94
C TYR A 70 11.29 1.06 5.35
N ASP A 71 12.08 1.72 6.21
CA ASP A 71 12.26 1.34 7.61
C ASP A 71 11.06 1.82 8.45
N TYR A 72 10.05 0.97 8.54
CA TYR A 72 8.83 1.26 9.30
C TYR A 72 9.00 1.21 10.81
N ASN A 73 10.06 0.57 11.29
CA ASN A 73 10.27 0.29 12.72
C ASN A 73 8.98 -0.22 13.39
N PRO A 74 8.46 -1.39 12.97
CA PRO A 74 7.15 -1.88 13.39
C PRO A 74 7.11 -2.18 14.88
N SER A 75 5.93 -2.01 15.49
CA SER A 75 5.66 -2.48 16.84
C SER A 75 5.46 -4.00 16.86
N ASN A 76 5.43 -4.59 18.06
CA ASN A 76 5.14 -6.01 18.20
C ASN A 76 3.62 -6.32 18.18
N GLU A 77 2.80 -5.43 17.66
CA GLU A 77 1.34 -5.58 17.62
C GLU A 77 0.82 -5.40 16.19
N LEU A 78 0.52 -6.52 15.53
CA LEU A 78 0.03 -6.54 14.15
C LEU A 78 -1.42 -7.00 14.08
N ALA A 79 -2.17 -6.42 13.14
CA ALA A 79 -3.51 -6.86 12.78
C ALA A 79 -3.57 -7.24 11.31
N ALA A 80 -4.22 -8.35 11.00
CA ALA A 80 -4.37 -8.89 9.66
C ALA A 80 -5.82 -9.16 9.33
N ASP A 81 -6.19 -8.90 8.09
CA ASP A 81 -7.50 -9.23 7.54
C ASP A 81 -7.42 -9.25 6.01
N GLU A 82 -8.39 -9.87 5.36
CA GLU A 82 -8.53 -9.78 3.91
C GLU A 82 -9.88 -9.17 3.52
N THR A 83 -9.86 -8.47 2.41
CA THR A 83 -11.06 -7.91 1.82
C THR A 83 -11.20 -8.34 0.36
N TYR A 84 -12.43 -8.58 -0.10
CA TYR A 84 -12.65 -9.04 -1.46
C TYR A 84 -12.76 -7.88 -2.45
N ILE A 85 -12.28 -8.14 -3.66
CA ILE A 85 -12.39 -7.29 -4.86
C ILE A 85 -12.93 -8.16 -6.01
N LYS A 86 -13.14 -7.56 -7.18
CA LYS A 86 -13.43 -8.30 -8.42
C LYS A 86 -12.32 -8.05 -9.43
N ILE A 87 -11.81 -9.14 -10.04
CA ILE A 87 -10.89 -9.11 -11.17
C ILE A 87 -11.55 -9.88 -12.29
N LYS A 88 -11.78 -9.23 -13.44
CA LYS A 88 -12.56 -9.80 -14.58
C LYS A 88 -13.92 -10.36 -14.14
N GLY A 89 -14.58 -9.70 -13.19
CA GLY A 89 -15.86 -10.18 -12.63
C GLY A 89 -15.73 -11.29 -11.58
N VAL A 90 -14.57 -11.94 -11.44
CA VAL A 90 -14.32 -13.02 -10.49
C VAL A 90 -13.95 -12.45 -9.13
N LYS A 91 -14.48 -13.06 -8.06
CA LYS A 91 -14.15 -12.72 -6.68
C LYS A 91 -12.67 -13.02 -6.41
N SER A 92 -11.97 -12.00 -5.96
CA SER A 92 -10.55 -12.02 -5.62
C SER A 92 -10.33 -11.30 -4.29
N TYR A 93 -9.13 -11.31 -3.76
CA TYR A 93 -8.84 -10.86 -2.40
C TYR A 93 -7.67 -9.88 -2.35
N VAL A 94 -7.75 -8.96 -1.41
CA VAL A 94 -6.63 -8.12 -0.97
C VAL A 94 -6.37 -8.47 0.48
N TRP A 95 -5.19 -9.01 0.74
CA TRP A 95 -4.68 -9.31 2.07
C TRP A 95 -3.95 -8.08 2.60
N LEU A 96 -4.20 -7.71 3.84
CA LEU A 96 -3.62 -6.54 4.47
C LEU A 96 -3.12 -6.88 5.87
N ILE A 97 -1.90 -6.47 6.18
CA ILE A 97 -1.33 -6.53 7.52
C ILE A 97 -0.87 -5.14 7.90
N MET A 98 -1.33 -4.66 9.05
CA MET A 98 -0.97 -3.35 9.56
C MET A 98 -0.41 -3.41 10.97
N ASP A 99 0.47 -2.49 11.26
CA ASP A 99 0.94 -2.21 12.62
C ASP A 99 -0.13 -1.45 13.40
N LYS A 100 -0.47 -1.93 14.59
CA LYS A 100 -1.50 -1.30 15.43
C LYS A 100 -1.09 0.07 15.94
N ILE A 101 0.19 0.26 16.26
CA ILE A 101 0.69 1.48 16.89
C ILE A 101 0.91 2.57 15.85
N SER A 102 1.73 2.29 14.82
CA SER A 102 1.98 3.25 13.74
C SER A 102 0.80 3.39 12.79
N ARG A 103 -0.05 2.37 12.67
CA ARG A 103 -1.13 2.20 11.69
C ARG A 103 -0.64 2.05 10.24
N SER A 104 0.66 1.87 10.04
CA SER A 104 1.24 1.64 8.72
C SER A 104 0.87 0.26 8.19
N ILE A 105 0.58 0.19 6.90
CA ILE A 105 0.42 -1.10 6.20
C ILE A 105 1.81 -1.65 5.94
N LEU A 106 2.10 -2.82 6.50
CA LEU A 106 3.41 -3.49 6.42
C LEU A 106 3.43 -4.60 5.38
N GLY A 107 2.31 -5.29 5.20
CA GLY A 107 2.14 -6.36 4.22
C GLY A 107 0.85 -6.18 3.43
N TYR A 108 0.91 -6.42 2.12
CA TYR A 108 -0.25 -6.36 1.23
C TYR A 108 -0.05 -7.28 0.03
N GLN A 109 -1.11 -7.99 -0.35
CA GLN A 109 -1.08 -8.91 -1.50
C GLN A 109 -2.45 -8.96 -2.17
N VAL A 110 -2.44 -9.00 -3.50
CA VAL A 110 -3.63 -9.29 -4.31
C VAL A 110 -3.59 -10.76 -4.72
N SER A 111 -4.70 -11.47 -4.60
CA SER A 111 -4.80 -12.86 -5.01
C SER A 111 -6.17 -13.19 -5.58
N THR A 112 -6.21 -14.08 -6.56
CA THR A 112 -7.46 -14.65 -7.09
C THR A 112 -8.02 -15.75 -6.21
N SER A 113 -7.22 -16.29 -5.28
CA SER A 113 -7.62 -17.30 -4.30
C SER A 113 -7.50 -16.80 -2.87
N ARG A 114 -8.25 -17.44 -1.95
CA ARG A 114 -8.17 -17.23 -0.51
C ARG A 114 -7.40 -18.37 0.14
N ASP A 115 -6.21 -18.69 -0.38
CA ASP A 115 -5.40 -19.81 0.06
C ASP A 115 -4.29 -19.37 1.04
N VAL A 116 -3.58 -20.37 1.58
CA VAL A 116 -2.46 -20.17 2.51
C VAL A 116 -1.29 -19.45 1.82
N GLY A 117 -1.04 -19.69 0.53
CA GLY A 117 0.07 -19.08 -0.21
C GLY A 117 0.08 -17.55 -0.16
N PRO A 118 -0.98 -16.85 -0.59
CA PRO A 118 -1.08 -15.40 -0.46
C PRO A 118 -0.96 -14.89 0.99
N CYS A 119 -1.48 -15.64 1.96
CA CYS A 119 -1.34 -15.34 3.39
C CYS A 119 0.13 -15.34 3.80
N ILE A 120 0.89 -16.40 3.45
CA ILE A 120 2.33 -16.53 3.73
C ILE A 120 3.10 -15.35 3.10
N LEU A 121 2.83 -15.02 1.84
CA LEU A 121 3.51 -13.91 1.16
C LEU A 121 3.24 -12.58 1.84
N THR A 122 2.01 -12.33 2.28
CA THR A 122 1.64 -11.10 2.98
C THR A 122 2.30 -11.02 4.36
N MET A 123 2.31 -12.14 5.11
CA MET A 123 2.98 -12.21 6.41
C MET A 123 4.49 -12.05 6.25
N ARG A 124 5.12 -12.69 5.28
CA ARG A 124 6.55 -12.53 4.98
C ARG A 124 6.89 -11.07 4.72
N MET A 125 6.12 -10.40 3.85
CA MET A 125 6.30 -8.99 3.54
C MET A 125 6.23 -8.10 4.80
N ALA A 126 5.33 -8.39 5.74
CA ALA A 126 5.22 -7.67 7.00
C ALA A 126 6.39 -8.00 7.95
N PHE A 127 6.78 -9.26 8.04
CA PHE A 127 7.84 -9.72 8.96
C PHE A 127 9.23 -9.27 8.52
N ASP A 128 9.47 -9.15 7.21
CA ASP A 128 10.72 -8.62 6.65
C ASP A 128 10.97 -7.14 6.99
N LYS A 129 9.95 -6.44 7.56
CA LYS A 129 10.12 -5.07 8.08
C LYS A 129 10.74 -5.01 9.47
N PHE A 130 10.77 -6.11 10.21
CA PHE A 130 11.47 -6.17 11.48
C PHE A 130 12.97 -6.32 11.25
N LYS A 131 13.78 -5.54 11.97
CA LYS A 131 15.25 -5.73 11.98
C LYS A 131 15.62 -7.07 12.61
N GLU A 132 14.90 -7.41 13.69
CA GLU A 132 14.96 -8.70 14.35
C GLU A 132 13.54 -9.18 14.59
N PHE A 133 13.25 -10.43 14.25
CA PHE A 133 11.91 -10.98 14.46
C PHE A 133 11.59 -11.11 15.95
N PRO A 134 10.49 -10.52 16.44
CA PRO A 134 10.22 -10.40 17.87
C PRO A 134 9.82 -11.71 18.57
N GLY A 135 9.66 -12.80 17.84
CA GLY A 135 9.33 -14.11 18.38
C GLY A 135 8.03 -14.11 19.19
N LYS A 136 8.09 -14.64 20.42
CA LYS A 136 6.94 -14.74 21.32
C LYS A 136 6.35 -13.40 21.77
N ALA A 137 7.08 -12.30 21.62
CA ALA A 137 6.59 -10.97 21.94
C ALA A 137 5.64 -10.40 20.87
N LEU A 138 5.57 -11.04 19.69
CA LEU A 138 4.66 -10.62 18.63
C LEU A 138 3.21 -10.98 18.95
N LYS A 139 2.37 -9.97 19.08
CA LYS A 139 0.91 -10.10 19.09
C LYS A 139 0.38 -9.98 17.67
N PHE A 140 0.05 -11.12 17.05
CA PHE A 140 -0.51 -11.17 15.71
C PHE A 140 -1.99 -11.54 15.81
N ILE A 141 -2.86 -10.60 15.44
CA ILE A 141 -4.31 -10.75 15.54
C ILE A 141 -4.91 -10.85 14.14
N ALA A 142 -5.70 -11.89 13.91
CA ALA A 142 -6.42 -12.13 12.66
C ALA A 142 -7.87 -12.57 12.94
N ASP A 143 -8.67 -12.66 11.88
CA ASP A 143 -9.98 -13.31 11.97
C ASP A 143 -9.84 -14.84 12.15
N GLY A 144 -10.98 -15.54 12.26
CA GLY A 144 -11.00 -17.00 12.44
C GLY A 144 -10.59 -17.82 11.22
N TYR A 145 -10.02 -17.22 10.18
CA TYR A 145 -9.67 -17.93 8.96
C TYR A 145 -8.44 -18.82 9.12
N SER A 146 -8.55 -20.09 8.70
CA SER A 146 -7.53 -21.13 8.92
C SER A 146 -6.20 -20.92 8.19
N ALA A 147 -6.14 -20.03 7.20
CA ALA A 147 -4.91 -19.73 6.48
C ALA A 147 -3.82 -19.14 7.39
N TYR A 148 -4.18 -18.34 8.39
CA TYR A 148 -3.21 -17.71 9.29
C TYR A 148 -2.45 -18.71 10.16
N PRO A 149 -3.11 -19.65 10.89
CA PRO A 149 -2.40 -20.69 11.62
C PRO A 149 -1.54 -21.60 10.74
N LEU A 150 -2.02 -21.93 9.52
CA LEU A 150 -1.23 -22.73 8.57
C LEU A 150 0.01 -21.98 8.06
N ALA A 151 -0.13 -20.68 7.79
CA ALA A 151 1.01 -19.84 7.45
C ALA A 151 2.03 -19.74 8.60
N ALA A 152 1.57 -19.65 9.86
CA ALA A 152 2.45 -19.65 11.03
C ALA A 152 3.26 -20.94 11.13
N GLN A 153 2.67 -22.10 10.83
CA GLN A 153 3.39 -23.39 10.79
C GLN A 153 4.49 -23.37 9.73
N GLN A 154 4.26 -22.75 8.56
CA GLN A 154 5.26 -22.63 7.51
C GLN A 154 6.47 -21.81 7.99
N PHE A 155 6.25 -20.68 8.69
CA PHE A 155 7.35 -19.88 9.26
C PHE A 155 8.12 -20.64 10.33
N LYS A 156 7.45 -21.52 11.11
CA LYS A 156 8.15 -22.39 12.06
C LYS A 156 9.09 -23.37 11.35
N ILE A 157 8.65 -23.96 10.23
CA ILE A 157 9.44 -24.91 9.44
C ILE A 157 10.62 -24.22 8.74
N GLU A 158 10.39 -23.07 8.11
CA GLU A 158 11.41 -22.40 7.28
C GLU A 158 12.44 -21.60 8.07
N LYS A 159 12.01 -20.95 9.16
CA LYS A 159 12.80 -19.95 9.89
C LYS A 159 12.98 -20.27 11.37
N ASP A 160 12.36 -21.35 11.86
CA ASP A 160 12.22 -21.65 13.29
C ASP A 160 11.56 -20.51 14.09
N TRP A 161 10.69 -19.74 13.45
CA TRP A 161 9.94 -18.66 14.08
C TRP A 161 8.65 -19.16 14.71
N ASP A 162 8.49 -18.91 16.01
CA ASP A 162 7.24 -19.16 16.73
C ASP A 162 6.29 -17.96 16.51
N VAL A 163 5.37 -18.08 15.57
CA VAL A 163 4.34 -17.07 15.30
C VAL A 163 3.05 -17.47 16.00
N PHE A 164 2.70 -16.79 17.09
CA PHE A 164 1.46 -17.02 17.82
C PHE A 164 0.34 -16.14 17.25
N ILE A 165 -0.65 -16.78 16.66
CA ILE A 165 -1.81 -16.09 16.08
C ILE A 165 -2.99 -16.15 17.04
N THR A 166 -3.47 -14.99 17.45
CA THR A 166 -4.72 -14.86 18.18
C THR A 166 -5.86 -14.64 17.19
N GLN A 167 -6.69 -15.65 17.03
CA GLN A 167 -7.87 -15.56 16.17
C GLN A 167 -9.05 -14.99 16.98
N VAL A 168 -9.62 -13.90 16.49
CA VAL A 168 -10.77 -13.24 17.10
C VAL A 168 -12.02 -13.50 16.28
N ILE A 169 -12.83 -14.45 16.74
CA ILE A 169 -14.07 -14.88 16.10
C ILE A 169 -15.26 -14.22 16.84
N GLY A 170 -16.01 -13.39 16.12
CA GLY A 170 -17.29 -12.85 16.61
C GLY A 170 -17.20 -12.05 17.93
N LEU A 171 -16.89 -10.76 17.85
CA LEU A 171 -16.88 -9.88 19.03
C LEU A 171 -18.31 -9.49 19.47
N THR A 172 -19.10 -10.46 19.88
CA THR A 172 -20.46 -10.22 20.42
C THR A 172 -20.49 -10.12 21.94
N ASN A 173 -19.41 -10.52 22.64
CA ASN A 173 -19.39 -10.66 24.09
C ASN A 173 -18.60 -9.54 24.76
N ASP A 174 -19.04 -9.17 25.97
CA ASP A 174 -18.37 -8.19 26.85
C ASP A 174 -17.31 -8.86 27.76
N ASP A 175 -16.74 -10.00 27.33
CA ASP A 175 -15.67 -10.67 28.05
C ASP A 175 -14.34 -9.90 27.96
N GLU A 176 -13.40 -10.20 28.86
CA GLU A 176 -12.11 -9.51 28.94
C GLU A 176 -11.26 -9.71 27.67
N VAL A 177 -11.31 -10.90 27.05
CA VAL A 177 -10.60 -11.22 25.81
C VAL A 177 -11.11 -10.37 24.66
N SER A 178 -12.43 -10.26 24.50
CA SER A 178 -13.05 -9.41 23.49
C SER A 178 -12.67 -7.93 23.68
N LYS A 179 -12.61 -7.46 24.93
CA LYS A 179 -12.20 -6.08 25.25
C LYS A 179 -10.75 -5.82 24.85
N GLU A 180 -9.84 -6.76 25.10
CA GLU A 180 -8.41 -6.63 24.75
C GLU A 180 -8.22 -6.57 23.22
N TYR A 181 -8.91 -7.41 22.45
CA TYR A 181 -8.68 -7.55 21.01
C TYR A 181 -9.60 -6.71 20.12
N ARG A 182 -10.69 -6.17 20.66
CA ARG A 182 -11.63 -5.29 19.93
C ARG A 182 -10.93 -4.10 19.24
N PRO A 183 -9.96 -3.40 19.86
CA PRO A 183 -9.25 -2.30 19.19
C PRO A 183 -8.51 -2.73 17.91
N PHE A 184 -7.92 -3.92 17.89
CA PHE A 184 -7.24 -4.45 16.70
C PHE A 184 -8.23 -4.71 15.57
N LYS A 185 -9.34 -5.39 15.87
CA LYS A 185 -10.38 -5.68 14.89
C LYS A 185 -11.00 -4.40 14.32
N GLN A 186 -11.36 -3.46 15.17
CA GLN A 186 -11.88 -2.17 14.73
C GLN A 186 -10.89 -1.41 13.85
N LEU A 187 -9.59 -1.51 14.12
CA LEU A 187 -8.56 -0.86 13.35
C LEU A 187 -8.47 -1.42 11.93
N ILE A 188 -8.39 -2.76 11.79
CA ILE A 188 -8.28 -3.41 10.50
C ILE A 188 -9.59 -3.30 9.70
N GLU A 189 -10.77 -3.38 10.34
CA GLU A 189 -12.06 -3.13 9.70
C GLU A 189 -12.16 -1.69 9.15
N ARG A 190 -11.64 -0.71 9.88
CA ARG A 190 -11.57 0.70 9.46
C ARG A 190 -10.63 0.86 8.26
N LEU A 191 -9.50 0.15 8.24
CA LEU A 191 -8.60 0.08 7.10
C LEU A 191 -9.32 -0.46 5.87
N ASN A 192 -9.99 -1.62 6.00
CA ASN A 192 -10.75 -2.24 4.93
C ASN A 192 -11.86 -1.33 4.40
N ARG A 193 -12.55 -0.60 5.27
CA ARG A 193 -13.56 0.40 4.87
C ARG A 193 -12.93 1.51 4.03
N THR A 194 -11.79 2.05 4.48
CA THR A 194 -11.05 3.09 3.76
C THR A 194 -10.59 2.61 2.38
N PHE A 195 -10.10 1.37 2.30
CA PHE A 195 -9.75 0.75 1.02
C PHE A 195 -10.97 0.61 0.10
N LYS A 196 -12.08 0.10 0.63
CA LYS A 196 -13.32 -0.10 -0.12
C LYS A 196 -13.89 1.20 -0.72
N GLU A 197 -13.74 2.32 -0.04
CA GLU A 197 -14.13 3.63 -0.60
C GLU A 197 -13.35 3.96 -1.89
N SER A 198 -12.05 3.64 -1.94
CA SER A 198 -11.23 3.83 -3.14
C SER A 198 -11.53 2.79 -4.21
N TYR A 199 -11.82 1.55 -3.80
CA TYR A 199 -12.14 0.44 -4.70
C TYR A 199 -13.49 0.63 -5.42
N ARG A 200 -14.52 1.14 -4.74
CA ARG A 200 -15.89 1.28 -5.29
C ARG A 200 -15.93 1.99 -6.64
N ILE A 201 -15.05 2.96 -6.84
CA ILE A 201 -14.98 3.76 -8.07
C ILE A 201 -14.45 2.96 -9.25
N THR A 202 -13.67 1.91 -9.00
CA THR A 202 -13.10 1.07 -10.06
C THR A 202 -14.14 0.12 -10.65
N CYS A 203 -15.23 -0.16 -9.93
CA CYS A 203 -16.23 -1.18 -10.29
C CYS A 203 -15.63 -2.57 -10.56
N GLY A 204 -14.41 -2.83 -10.08
CA GLY A 204 -13.60 -4.01 -10.35
C GLY A 204 -12.39 -3.71 -11.26
N TYR A 205 -11.51 -4.68 -11.35
CA TYR A 205 -10.29 -4.57 -12.16
C TYR A 205 -10.39 -5.45 -13.41
N GLY A 206 -9.90 -4.95 -14.55
CA GLY A 206 -9.86 -5.70 -15.80
C GLY A 206 -8.73 -6.74 -15.86
N THR A 207 -7.70 -6.62 -15.03
CA THR A 207 -6.54 -7.52 -14.94
C THR A 207 -6.03 -7.63 -13.53
N GLU A 208 -5.31 -8.70 -13.22
CA GLU A 208 -4.64 -8.90 -11.92
C GLU A 208 -3.54 -7.86 -11.72
N ASP A 209 -2.69 -7.61 -12.73
CA ASP A 209 -1.67 -6.56 -12.68
C ASP A 209 -2.28 -5.18 -12.38
N GLY A 210 -3.43 -4.88 -12.99
CA GLY A 210 -4.16 -3.64 -12.73
C GLY A 210 -4.61 -3.52 -11.27
N ALA A 211 -5.04 -4.61 -10.66
CA ALA A 211 -5.38 -4.66 -9.24
C ALA A 211 -4.13 -4.48 -8.38
N ILE A 212 -3.04 -5.20 -8.66
CA ILE A 212 -1.76 -5.12 -7.94
C ILE A 212 -1.23 -3.68 -7.97
N HIS A 213 -1.17 -3.04 -9.14
CA HIS A 213 -0.70 -1.66 -9.27
C HIS A 213 -1.58 -0.67 -8.52
N SER A 214 -2.90 -0.84 -8.59
CA SER A 214 -3.84 0.03 -7.88
C SER A 214 -3.72 -0.10 -6.36
N VAL A 215 -3.58 -1.32 -5.84
CA VAL A 215 -3.37 -1.57 -4.41
C VAL A 215 -2.03 -1.02 -3.95
N SER A 216 -0.94 -1.21 -4.73
CA SER A 216 0.38 -0.67 -4.40
C SER A 216 0.37 0.86 -4.30
N LEU A 217 -0.27 1.56 -5.24
CA LEU A 217 -0.43 3.02 -5.18
C LEU A 217 -1.28 3.46 -3.99
N TRP A 218 -2.34 2.72 -3.69
CA TRP A 218 -3.19 3.03 -2.54
C TRP A 218 -2.42 2.85 -1.22
N VAL A 219 -1.60 1.80 -1.09
CA VAL A 219 -0.73 1.61 0.09
C VAL A 219 0.30 2.73 0.21
N ALA A 220 0.94 3.11 -0.90
CA ALA A 220 1.88 4.23 -0.92
C ALA A 220 1.22 5.54 -0.46
N TYR A 221 0.04 5.84 -0.99
CA TYR A 221 -0.77 7.00 -0.56
C TYR A 221 -1.14 6.91 0.92
N TYR A 222 -1.65 5.75 1.36
CA TYR A 222 -2.10 5.54 2.73
C TYR A 222 -0.95 5.74 3.73
N ASN A 223 0.21 5.18 3.45
CA ASN A 223 1.35 5.23 4.37
C ASN A 223 2.10 6.57 4.37
N PHE A 224 2.23 7.25 3.22
CA PHE A 224 3.17 8.36 3.05
C PHE A 224 2.54 9.71 2.66
N LEU A 225 1.34 9.73 2.14
CA LEU A 225 0.76 10.97 1.61
C LEU A 225 -0.58 11.35 2.24
N ARG A 226 -1.34 10.38 2.72
CA ARG A 226 -2.65 10.61 3.31
C ARG A 226 -2.51 11.24 4.70
N PRO A 227 -3.18 12.38 4.98
CA PRO A 227 -3.30 12.88 6.35
C PRO A 227 -4.17 11.93 7.20
N HIS A 228 -3.73 11.69 8.43
CA HIS A 228 -4.42 10.78 9.35
C HIS A 228 -4.90 11.49 10.62
N GLU A 229 -6.07 11.08 11.12
CA GLU A 229 -6.64 11.62 12.37
C GLU A 229 -5.71 11.43 13.58
N LYS A 230 -4.89 10.37 13.59
CA LYS A 230 -3.88 10.13 14.62
C LYS A 230 -2.91 11.30 14.78
N SER A 231 -2.62 12.01 13.68
CA SER A 231 -1.76 13.20 13.65
C SER A 231 -2.58 14.51 13.58
N GLY A 232 -3.82 14.50 14.07
CA GLY A 232 -4.72 15.65 13.99
C GLY A 232 -5.21 15.97 12.58
N GLY A 233 -5.16 15.01 11.66
CA GLY A 233 -5.59 15.16 10.26
C GLY A 233 -4.65 15.98 9.37
N LYS A 234 -3.44 16.29 9.85
CA LYS A 234 -2.48 17.17 9.14
C LYS A 234 -1.33 16.43 8.47
N GLU A 235 -0.94 15.29 9.01
CA GLU A 235 0.31 14.62 8.62
C GLU A 235 0.08 13.16 8.20
N PRO A 236 0.96 12.62 7.31
CA PRO A 236 0.96 11.21 6.97
C PRO A 236 1.43 10.34 8.15
N LEU A 237 1.21 9.03 8.06
CA LEU A 237 1.69 8.07 9.08
C LEU A 237 3.21 8.02 9.14
N ASN A 238 3.86 8.01 7.99
CA ASN A 238 5.31 7.97 7.86
C ASN A 238 5.78 9.28 7.21
N LYS A 239 6.46 10.09 8.00
CA LYS A 239 7.06 11.33 7.52
C LYS A 239 8.34 11.02 6.77
N VAL A 240 8.46 11.59 5.58
CA VAL A 240 9.68 11.56 4.78
C VAL A 240 10.04 13.01 4.48
N GLU A 241 11.17 13.46 4.99
CA GLU A 241 11.61 14.87 4.92
C GLU A 241 11.53 15.45 3.51
N LEU A 242 11.96 14.66 2.52
CA LEU A 242 11.92 15.09 1.11
C LEU A 242 10.49 15.42 0.65
N LEU A 243 9.47 14.66 1.11
CA LEU A 243 8.07 14.90 0.72
C LEU A 243 7.48 16.15 1.37
N GLU A 244 8.02 16.58 2.50
CA GLU A 244 7.61 17.80 3.20
C GLU A 244 7.96 19.06 2.41
N GLY A 245 9.02 19.01 1.60
CA GLY A 245 9.45 20.11 0.73
C GLY A 245 8.51 20.41 -0.44
N ALA A 246 7.55 19.54 -0.74
CA ALA A 246 6.59 19.76 -1.83
C ALA A 246 5.40 20.61 -1.37
N GLY A 247 5.14 21.71 -2.04
CA GLY A 247 4.04 22.63 -1.74
C GLY A 247 2.64 22.11 -2.08
N ASN A 248 2.54 21.02 -2.84
CA ASN A 248 1.25 20.44 -3.27
C ASN A 248 1.34 18.92 -3.46
N MET A 249 0.18 18.28 -3.60
CA MET A 249 0.09 16.83 -3.72
C MET A 249 0.70 16.27 -5.03
N PRO A 250 0.52 16.87 -6.20
CA PRO A 250 1.23 16.43 -7.41
C PRO A 250 2.76 16.43 -7.25
N GLY A 251 3.32 17.44 -6.58
CA GLY A 251 4.75 17.47 -6.24
C GLY A 251 5.17 16.37 -5.28
N LYS A 252 4.35 16.05 -4.27
CA LYS A 252 4.61 14.91 -3.36
C LYS A 252 4.65 13.58 -4.11
N TRP A 253 3.76 13.36 -5.07
CA TRP A 253 3.79 12.18 -5.92
C TRP A 253 5.06 12.11 -6.78
N GLN A 254 5.51 13.24 -7.35
CA GLN A 254 6.77 13.30 -8.10
C GLN A 254 7.96 12.89 -7.23
N LEU A 255 8.04 13.44 -6.02
CA LEU A 255 9.11 13.09 -5.08
C LEU A 255 9.05 11.64 -4.63
N LEU A 256 7.86 11.07 -4.47
CA LEU A 256 7.69 9.66 -4.13
C LEU A 256 8.15 8.75 -5.29
N ILE A 257 7.89 9.13 -6.54
CA ILE A 257 8.43 8.44 -7.73
C ILE A 257 9.97 8.53 -7.73
N TYR A 258 10.53 9.70 -7.44
CA TYR A 258 11.98 9.87 -7.33
C TYR A 258 12.59 8.97 -6.25
N LEU A 259 11.97 8.89 -5.06
CA LEU A 259 12.41 7.97 -4.00
C LEU A 259 12.36 6.51 -4.44
N GLY A 260 11.34 6.13 -5.20
CA GLY A 260 11.25 4.80 -5.79
C GLY A 260 12.38 4.51 -6.77
N GLN A 261 12.74 5.47 -7.63
CA GLN A 261 13.90 5.35 -8.54
C GLN A 261 15.20 5.18 -7.76
N GLN A 262 15.40 5.93 -6.66
CA GLN A 262 16.59 5.79 -5.83
C GLN A 262 16.65 4.41 -5.15
N ALA A 263 15.51 3.89 -4.69
CA ALA A 263 15.43 2.53 -4.12
C ALA A 263 15.81 1.45 -5.15
N ILE A 264 15.36 1.58 -6.40
CA ILE A 264 15.72 0.66 -7.49
C ILE A 264 17.23 0.71 -7.75
N LEU A 265 17.81 1.90 -7.86
CA LEU A 265 19.25 2.06 -8.11
C LEU A 265 20.09 1.47 -6.99
N LYS A 266 19.68 1.66 -5.74
CA LYS A 266 20.33 1.07 -4.57
C LYS A 266 20.32 -0.47 -4.63
N GLN A 267 19.16 -1.08 -4.90
CA GLN A 267 19.04 -2.54 -5.03
C GLN A 267 19.91 -3.09 -6.17
N GLN A 268 19.99 -2.40 -7.30
CA GLN A 268 20.85 -2.79 -8.42
C GLN A 268 22.34 -2.71 -8.05
N SER A 269 22.75 -1.68 -7.32
CA SER A 269 24.15 -1.54 -6.88
C SER A 269 24.54 -2.61 -5.86
N GLU A 270 23.64 -2.96 -4.92
CA GLU A 270 23.86 -4.01 -3.94
C GLU A 270 23.96 -5.39 -4.62
N ALA A 271 23.10 -5.67 -5.61
CA ALA A 271 23.15 -6.91 -6.39
C ALA A 271 24.45 -7.04 -7.20
N ALA A 272 24.97 -5.93 -7.75
CA ALA A 272 26.23 -5.92 -8.51
C ALA A 272 27.49 -6.12 -7.63
N ILE A 273 27.42 -5.81 -6.34
CA ILE A 273 28.52 -6.03 -5.39
C ILE A 273 28.55 -7.51 -4.92
N CYS A 274 27.41 -8.18 -4.90
CA CYS A 274 27.28 -9.58 -4.47
C CYS A 274 27.50 -10.61 -5.60
N SER A 275 27.62 -10.17 -6.85
CA SER A 275 27.91 -11.00 -8.02
C SER A 275 29.41 -10.99 -8.36
#